data_bbef02c3fa02af207e36b3ece6ceb5f6
#
_entry.id   bbef02c3fa02af207e36b3ece6ceb5f6
#
_cell.length_a   1.000
_cell.length_b   1.000
_cell.length_c   1.000
_cell.angle_alpha   90.00
_cell.angle_beta   90.00
_cell.angle_gamma   90.00
#
_symmetry.space_group_name_H-M   'P 1'
#
loop_
_entity.id
_entity.type
_entity.pdbx_description
1 polymer ?
#
loop_
_entity_poly.entity_id
_entity_poly.type
_entity_poly.pdbx_seq_one_letter_code
_entity_poly.pdbx_strand_id
1 'polypeptide(L)'
;MTNPMRSQFDIAWALTSYHFEGLTTEECLWRPATVGLHVHRDPDGEWRADWPDREGYDIGPPSIAWITWHINFWWSMTLDQSFGPGTLTREAVTWPGSADAVRSSGHHLRLGRRPFRAAIGPRRR
;
A
#
# COMPACT_ATOMS: atom_id res chain seq x y z
N MET A 1 -12.38 -30.22 3.05
CA MET A 1 -12.53 -29.21 4.14
C MET A 1 -11.97 -27.87 3.68
N THR A 2 -12.77 -26.84 3.69
CA THR A 2 -12.32 -25.48 3.37
C THR A 2 -11.47 -24.94 4.54
N ASN A 3 -10.32 -24.37 4.21
CA ASN A 3 -9.50 -23.70 5.22
C ASN A 3 -10.18 -22.39 5.65
N PRO A 4 -10.57 -22.24 6.92
CA PRO A 4 -11.30 -21.05 7.39
C PRO A 4 -10.54 -19.74 7.17
N MET A 5 -9.22 -19.76 7.33
CA MET A 5 -8.36 -18.60 7.08
C MET A 5 -8.40 -18.17 5.62
N ARG A 6 -8.38 -19.11 4.71
CA ARG A 6 -8.49 -18.83 3.27
C ARG A 6 -9.86 -18.25 2.93
N SER A 7 -10.92 -18.80 3.49
CA SER A 7 -12.28 -18.29 3.26
C SER A 7 -12.44 -16.85 3.76
N GLN A 8 -11.90 -16.54 4.92
CA GLN A 8 -11.88 -15.14 5.45
C GLN A 8 -11.09 -14.21 4.56
N PHE A 9 -9.93 -14.63 4.09
CA PHE A 9 -9.13 -13.85 3.15
C PHE A 9 -9.87 -13.60 1.84
N ASP A 10 -10.49 -14.62 1.27
CA ASP A 10 -11.24 -14.50 0.01
C ASP A 10 -12.42 -13.53 0.14
N ILE A 11 -13.13 -13.53 1.28
CA ILE A 11 -14.20 -12.56 1.57
C ILE A 11 -13.64 -11.14 1.69
N ALA A 12 -12.61 -10.95 2.50
CA ALA A 12 -11.97 -9.65 2.67
C ALA A 12 -11.44 -9.10 1.34
N TRP A 13 -10.85 -9.98 0.52
CA TRP A 13 -10.37 -9.62 -0.80
C TRP A 13 -11.51 -9.23 -1.76
N ALA A 14 -12.61 -9.96 -1.76
CA ALA A 14 -13.77 -9.66 -2.59
C ALA A 14 -14.37 -8.28 -2.23
N LEU A 15 -14.49 -7.98 -0.93
CA LEU A 15 -14.94 -6.66 -0.45
C LEU A 15 -13.97 -5.55 -0.85
N THR A 16 -12.68 -5.75 -0.69
CA THR A 16 -11.65 -4.79 -1.09
C THR A 16 -11.71 -4.52 -2.59
N SER A 17 -11.80 -5.57 -3.40
CA SER A 17 -11.90 -5.45 -4.86
C SER A 17 -13.15 -4.71 -5.30
N TYR A 18 -14.28 -4.97 -4.64
CA TYR A 18 -15.54 -4.26 -4.89
C TYR A 18 -15.40 -2.76 -4.63
N HIS A 19 -14.77 -2.37 -3.52
CA HIS A 19 -14.56 -0.96 -3.20
C HIS A 19 -13.54 -0.27 -4.12
N PHE A 20 -12.65 -1.03 -4.73
CA PHE A 20 -11.67 -0.49 -5.69
C PHE A 20 -12.23 -0.37 -7.12
N GLU A 21 -13.33 -1.06 -7.40
CA GLU A 21 -14.00 -0.96 -8.70
C GLU A 21 -14.51 0.48 -8.93
N GLY A 22 -14.10 1.08 -10.02
CA GLY A 22 -14.47 2.46 -10.36
C GLY A 22 -13.76 3.57 -9.57
N LEU A 23 -12.89 3.22 -8.61
CA LEU A 23 -12.11 4.20 -7.87
C LEU A 23 -11.19 4.99 -8.81
N THR A 24 -11.23 6.32 -8.69
CA THR A 24 -10.39 7.23 -9.48
C THR A 24 -9.14 7.65 -8.70
N THR A 25 -8.13 8.11 -9.41
CA THR A 25 -6.92 8.65 -8.78
C THR A 25 -7.23 9.91 -7.97
N GLU A 26 -8.15 10.74 -8.43
CA GLU A 26 -8.60 11.93 -7.70
C GLU A 26 -9.23 11.56 -6.35
N GLU A 27 -10.08 10.55 -6.33
CA GLU A 27 -10.67 10.02 -5.09
C GLU A 27 -9.61 9.47 -4.14
N CYS A 28 -8.60 8.77 -4.66
CA CYS A 28 -7.48 8.30 -3.84
C CYS A 28 -6.73 9.45 -3.17
N LEU A 29 -6.50 10.53 -3.90
CA LEU A 29 -5.73 11.70 -3.45
C LEU A 29 -6.60 12.74 -2.71
N TRP A 30 -7.91 12.56 -2.68
CA TRP A 30 -8.79 13.45 -1.94
C TRP A 30 -8.50 13.39 -0.44
N ARG A 31 -8.35 14.56 0.17
CA ARG A 31 -8.10 14.68 1.61
C ARG A 31 -9.40 14.92 2.35
N PRO A 32 -9.84 14.00 3.22
CA PRO A 32 -11.10 14.14 3.95
C PRO A 32 -11.06 15.27 4.99
N ALA A 33 -9.88 15.71 5.40
CA ALA A 33 -9.70 16.83 6.31
C ALA A 33 -8.37 17.55 6.03
N THR A 34 -8.21 18.76 6.59
CA THR A 34 -6.97 19.53 6.46
C THR A 34 -5.80 18.89 7.21
N VAL A 35 -6.11 18.16 8.28
CA VAL A 35 -5.15 17.39 9.08
C VAL A 35 -5.47 15.90 8.92
N GLY A 36 -4.46 15.11 8.64
CA GLY A 36 -4.61 13.66 8.47
C GLY A 36 -3.43 13.05 7.73
N LEU A 37 -3.47 11.74 7.58
CA LEU A 37 -2.43 11.00 6.91
C LEU A 37 -2.65 10.99 5.39
N HIS A 38 -1.62 11.31 4.64
CA HIS A 38 -1.67 11.41 3.20
C HIS A 38 -0.38 10.92 2.55
N VAL A 39 -0.34 10.90 1.23
CA VAL A 39 0.87 10.68 0.43
C VAL A 39 1.29 11.99 -0.21
N HIS A 40 2.59 12.22 -0.30
CA HIS A 40 3.18 13.42 -0.88
C HIS A 40 4.21 13.03 -1.94
N ARG A 41 4.24 13.78 -3.02
CA ARG A 41 5.23 13.60 -4.06
C ARG A 41 6.53 14.25 -3.64
N ASP A 42 7.62 13.48 -3.62
CA ASP A 42 8.94 13.97 -3.30
C ASP A 42 9.64 14.63 -4.54
N PRO A 43 10.79 15.27 -4.36
CA PRO A 43 11.52 15.86 -5.49
C PRO A 43 11.94 14.87 -6.56
N ASP A 44 12.09 13.60 -6.22
CA ASP A 44 12.42 12.53 -7.17
C ASP A 44 11.19 12.04 -7.96
N GLY A 45 10.01 12.56 -7.65
CA GLY A 45 8.74 12.21 -8.28
C GLY A 45 8.06 10.99 -7.67
N GLU A 46 8.60 10.42 -6.60
CA GLU A 46 8.02 9.28 -5.89
C GLU A 46 6.97 9.73 -4.85
N TRP A 47 5.94 8.92 -4.69
CA TRP A 47 4.90 9.17 -3.71
C TRP A 47 5.25 8.56 -2.36
N ARG A 48 5.59 9.39 -1.38
CA ARG A 48 5.91 9.01 -0.01
C ARG A 48 4.71 9.20 0.90
N ALA A 49 4.51 8.25 1.80
CA ALA A 49 3.43 8.32 2.78
C ALA A 49 3.87 9.01 4.07
N ASP A 50 2.95 9.77 4.66
CA ASP A 50 3.12 10.27 6.01
C ASP A 50 3.28 9.11 6.98
N TRP A 51 4.18 9.27 7.94
CA TRP A 51 4.32 8.34 9.03
C TRP A 51 4.38 9.10 10.34
N PRO A 52 3.34 8.98 11.17
CA PRO A 52 3.32 9.69 12.44
C PRO A 52 4.34 9.06 13.41
N ASP A 53 4.96 9.88 14.22
CA ASP A 53 5.86 9.47 15.30
C ASP A 53 5.13 8.98 16.55
N ARG A 54 3.81 9.12 16.55
CA ARG A 54 2.91 8.69 17.62
C ARG A 54 1.60 8.14 17.07
N GLU A 55 0.94 7.33 17.86
CA GLU A 55 -0.42 6.89 17.60
C GLU A 55 -1.43 7.77 18.37
N GLY A 56 -2.56 8.06 17.74
CA GLY A 56 -3.62 8.84 18.39
C GLY A 56 -4.75 9.21 17.42
N TYR A 57 -5.94 9.39 17.94
CA TYR A 57 -7.11 9.77 17.16
C TYR A 57 -7.04 11.23 16.65
N ASP A 58 -6.19 12.05 17.23
CA ASP A 58 -5.98 13.44 16.86
C ASP A 58 -5.11 13.63 15.61
N ILE A 59 -4.55 12.56 15.06
CA ILE A 59 -3.80 12.58 13.79
C ILE A 59 -4.71 12.94 12.61
N GLY A 60 -5.98 12.64 12.70
CA GLY A 60 -6.97 12.89 11.67
C GLY A 60 -7.16 11.73 10.68
N PRO A 61 -8.18 11.82 9.82
CA PRO A 61 -8.54 10.74 8.91
C PRO A 61 -7.50 10.60 7.79
N PRO A 62 -7.19 9.34 7.39
CA PRO A 62 -6.31 9.09 6.26
C PRO A 62 -7.02 9.29 4.93
N SER A 63 -6.27 9.64 3.88
CA SER A 63 -6.74 9.54 2.50
C SER A 63 -6.75 8.06 2.04
N ILE A 64 -7.51 7.77 0.97
CA ILE A 64 -7.52 6.44 0.35
C ILE A 64 -6.12 6.06 -0.17
N ALA A 65 -5.38 7.03 -0.71
CA ALA A 65 -4.01 6.80 -1.14
C ALA A 65 -3.12 6.32 0.02
N TRP A 66 -3.24 6.93 1.19
CA TRP A 66 -2.49 6.49 2.37
C TRP A 66 -2.92 5.09 2.84
N ILE A 67 -4.23 4.82 2.88
CA ILE A 67 -4.75 3.50 3.27
C ILE A 67 -4.24 2.40 2.34
N THR A 68 -4.28 2.62 1.04
CA THR A 68 -3.80 1.65 0.05
C THR A 68 -2.30 1.45 0.10
N TRP A 69 -1.54 2.53 0.35
CA TRP A 69 -0.11 2.43 0.65
C TRP A 69 0.14 1.61 1.93
N HIS A 70 -0.60 1.86 2.99
CA HIS A 70 -0.45 1.20 4.29
C HIS A 70 -0.70 -0.32 4.19
N ILE A 71 -1.73 -0.72 3.46
CA ILE A 71 -1.99 -2.14 3.16
C ILE A 71 -0.81 -2.74 2.40
N ASN A 72 -0.35 -2.08 1.33
CA ASN A 72 0.78 -2.56 0.53
C ASN A 72 2.07 -2.64 1.35
N PHE A 73 2.32 -1.66 2.21
CA PHE A 73 3.48 -1.64 3.10
C PHE A 73 3.51 -2.88 4.01
N TRP A 74 2.43 -3.16 4.73
CA TRP A 74 2.38 -4.31 5.63
C TRP A 74 2.47 -5.64 4.90
N TRP A 75 1.83 -5.78 3.76
CA TRP A 75 1.97 -6.98 2.94
C TRP A 75 3.40 -7.18 2.45
N SER A 76 4.01 -6.13 1.94
CA SER A 76 5.38 -6.17 1.43
C SER A 76 6.38 -6.52 2.54
N MET A 77 6.22 -5.91 3.72
CA MET A 77 7.06 -6.21 4.90
C MET A 77 6.88 -7.66 5.34
N THR A 78 5.66 -8.15 5.43
CA THR A 78 5.36 -9.53 5.82
C THR A 78 5.99 -10.52 4.84
N LEU A 79 5.84 -10.29 3.54
CA LEU A 79 6.43 -11.15 2.51
C LEU A 79 7.96 -11.12 2.55
N ASP A 80 8.55 -9.94 2.73
CA ASP A 80 10.01 -9.81 2.80
C ASP A 80 10.59 -10.50 4.03
N GLN A 81 9.96 -10.34 5.20
CA GLN A 81 10.38 -11.00 6.44
C GLN A 81 10.16 -12.51 6.42
N SER A 82 9.10 -12.99 5.76
CA SER A 82 8.75 -14.41 5.74
C SER A 82 9.49 -15.20 4.65
N PHE A 83 9.69 -14.62 3.48
CA PHE A 83 10.18 -15.32 2.29
C PHE A 83 11.28 -14.57 1.54
N GLY A 84 11.61 -13.37 1.95
CA GLY A 84 12.63 -12.53 1.35
C GLY A 84 13.87 -12.39 2.24
N PRO A 85 14.77 -11.46 1.89
CA PRO A 85 16.01 -11.21 2.65
C PRO A 85 15.78 -10.45 3.96
N GLY A 86 14.56 -9.93 4.22
CA GLY A 86 14.25 -9.15 5.42
C GLY A 86 14.91 -7.77 5.45
N THR A 87 15.17 -7.19 4.29
CA THR A 87 15.91 -5.91 4.17
C THR A 87 15.02 -4.75 3.70
N LEU A 88 13.74 -4.99 3.44
CA LEU A 88 12.82 -3.96 2.99
C LEU A 88 12.63 -2.91 4.09
N THR A 89 12.75 -1.65 3.72
CA THR A 89 12.46 -0.52 4.61
C THR A 89 11.13 0.11 4.25
N ARG A 90 10.54 0.83 5.20
CA ARG A 90 9.29 1.59 4.96
C ARG A 90 9.47 2.61 3.83
N GLU A 91 10.60 3.29 3.79
CA GLU A 91 10.93 4.33 2.82
C GLU A 91 11.05 3.76 1.40
N ALA A 92 11.33 2.47 1.26
CA ALA A 92 11.39 1.80 -0.03
C ALA A 92 10.01 1.46 -0.61
N VAL A 93 8.95 1.56 0.19
CA VAL A 93 7.58 1.31 -0.26
C VAL A 93 6.91 2.62 -0.61
N THR A 94 6.64 2.84 -1.88
CA THR A 94 6.00 4.06 -2.40
C THR A 94 4.55 3.77 -2.79
N TRP A 95 3.73 4.81 -2.82
CA TRP A 95 2.40 4.69 -3.40
C TRP A 95 2.51 4.72 -4.95
N PRO A 96 1.77 3.88 -5.69
CA PRO A 96 2.03 3.69 -7.13
C PRO A 96 1.57 4.84 -8.03
N GLY A 97 0.96 5.89 -7.50
CA GLY A 97 0.68 7.13 -8.22
C GLY A 97 -0.68 7.18 -8.94
N SER A 98 -1.41 6.07 -9.00
CA SER A 98 -2.74 6.04 -9.63
C SER A 98 -3.64 4.93 -9.09
N ALA A 99 -4.95 5.09 -9.22
CA ALA A 99 -5.92 4.06 -8.86
C ALA A 99 -5.76 2.77 -9.69
N ASP A 100 -5.43 2.89 -10.97
CA ASP A 100 -5.17 1.71 -11.83
C ASP A 100 -3.96 0.92 -11.35
N ALA A 101 -2.90 1.60 -10.96
CA ALA A 101 -1.71 0.95 -10.42
C ALA A 101 -1.97 0.31 -9.05
N VAL A 102 -2.83 0.91 -8.21
CA VAL A 102 -3.29 0.31 -6.95
C VAL A 102 -4.02 -1.00 -7.21
N ARG A 103 -4.97 -1.03 -8.15
CA ARG A 103 -5.69 -2.26 -8.53
C ARG A 103 -4.77 -3.35 -9.03
N SER A 104 -3.81 -3.00 -9.87
CA SER A 104 -2.81 -3.94 -10.42
C SER A 104 -1.91 -4.51 -9.31
N SER A 105 -1.47 -3.67 -8.38
CA SER A 105 -0.66 -4.11 -7.23
C SER A 105 -1.43 -5.08 -6.34
N GLY A 106 -2.71 -4.82 -6.08
CA GLY A 106 -3.57 -5.70 -5.32
C GLY A 106 -3.71 -7.10 -5.95
N HIS A 107 -3.78 -7.19 -7.26
CA HIS A 107 -3.82 -8.46 -7.96
C HIS A 107 -2.53 -9.28 -7.76
N HIS A 108 -1.37 -8.63 -7.77
CA HIS A 108 -0.09 -9.28 -7.49
C HIS A 108 0.00 -9.79 -6.05
N LEU A 109 -0.51 -9.05 -5.07
CA LEU A 109 -0.57 -9.48 -3.66
C LEU A 109 -1.39 -10.77 -3.50
N ARG A 110 -2.56 -10.86 -4.15
CA ARG A 110 -3.40 -12.05 -4.12
C ARG A 110 -2.69 -13.30 -4.66
N LEU A 111 -1.83 -13.13 -5.66
CA LEU A 111 -1.10 -14.24 -6.27
C LEU A 111 0.18 -14.60 -5.51
N GLY A 112 0.47 -13.96 -4.36
CA GLY A 112 1.72 -14.14 -3.62
C GLY A 112 2.96 -13.71 -4.42
N ARG A 113 2.76 -12.95 -5.48
CA ARG A 113 3.84 -12.36 -6.29
C ARG A 113 4.23 -11.02 -5.68
N ARG A 114 5.51 -10.72 -5.65
CA ARG A 114 6.00 -9.42 -5.15
C ARG A 114 5.31 -8.28 -5.91
N PRO A 115 4.57 -7.41 -5.22
CA PRO A 115 4.09 -6.19 -5.85
C PRO A 115 5.29 -5.30 -6.07
N PHE A 116 5.45 -4.85 -7.28
CA PHE A 116 6.43 -3.84 -7.69
C PHE A 116 7.91 -4.12 -7.35
N ARG A 117 8.75 -4.09 -8.38
CA ARG A 117 10.19 -3.99 -8.25
C ARG A 117 10.48 -2.73 -7.43
N ALA A 118 10.85 -2.89 -6.16
CA ALA A 118 11.65 -1.87 -5.52
C ALA A 118 12.83 -1.60 -6.45
N ALA A 119 13.03 -0.35 -6.84
CA ALA A 119 14.16 0.02 -7.68
C ALA A 119 15.43 -0.33 -6.89
N ILE A 120 15.97 -1.50 -7.15
CA ILE A 120 17.32 -1.85 -6.70
C ILE A 120 18.21 -1.00 -7.59
N GLY A 121 18.63 0.14 -7.04
CA GLY A 121 19.66 0.95 -7.68
C GLY A 121 20.88 0.09 -8.02
N PRO A 122 21.63 0.44 -9.06
CA PRO A 122 22.77 -0.35 -9.50
C PRO A 122 23.74 -0.52 -8.33
N ARG A 123 24.08 -1.76 -8.01
CA ARG A 123 25.15 -2.06 -7.06
C ARG A 123 26.42 -1.42 -7.62
N ARG A 124 26.92 -0.38 -6.96
CA ARG A 124 28.26 0.12 -7.19
C ARG A 124 29.22 -1.00 -6.83
N ARG A 125 30.02 -1.41 -7.79
CA ARG A 125 31.18 -2.27 -7.56
C ARG A 125 32.29 -1.47 -6.89
#